data_a3dcd440d9adbf084d6eb0541e1b57eb
#
_entry.id   a3dcd440d9adbf084d6eb0541e1b57eb
#
_cell.length_a   1.000
_cell.length_b   1.000
_cell.length_c   1.000
_cell.angle_alpha   90.00
_cell.angle_beta   90.00
_cell.angle_gamma   90.00
#
_symmetry.space_group_name_H-M   'P 1'
#
loop_
_entity.id
_entity.type
_entity.pdbx_description
1 polymer ?
#
loop_
_entity_poly.entity_id
_entity_poly.type
_entity_poly.pdbx_seq_one_letter_code
_entity_poly.pdbx_strand_id
1 'polypeptide(L)'
;MRGADFIIVGQGIAGSCLAFELLERGASVSIIDDDWRGAACLVAAGVINPITGQRLVKSWRSSVAHPYARGFYKNLESRLRGKFFHDRKILQLCKSPEESELWRRRAGESGYAEFMSEPPADENFGALDDSFGAHFIGHSAWVEPPAIMRAFRDYFIARGVLEVGAFDFTRFSPEDGTYRGEKFKKTIFCDGWRVLQNPYFSWLPYRPAKGEILTMKTDEFLPEHIIQTLLG
;
A
#
# COMPACT_ATOMS: atom_id res chain seq x y z
N MET A 1 26.49 -5.65 8.17
CA MET A 1 25.64 -4.75 9.03
C MET A 1 26.43 -3.66 9.76
N ARG A 2 27.76 -3.77 9.85
CA ARG A 2 28.60 -2.84 10.66
C ARG A 2 28.39 -1.38 10.27
N GLY A 3 27.97 -0.55 11.23
CA GLY A 3 27.87 0.90 11.11
C GLY A 3 26.59 1.42 10.48
N ALA A 4 25.52 0.64 10.38
CA ALA A 4 24.24 1.15 9.92
C ALA A 4 23.55 2.03 10.98
N ASP A 5 22.94 3.14 10.55
CA ASP A 5 22.15 4.02 11.42
C ASP A 5 20.84 3.36 11.84
N PHE A 6 20.21 2.66 10.90
CA PHE A 6 18.87 2.08 11.08
C PHE A 6 18.89 0.58 10.81
N ILE A 7 18.18 -0.17 11.65
CA ILE A 7 17.83 -1.56 11.37
C ILE A 7 16.31 -1.64 11.16
N ILE A 8 15.88 -2.23 10.05
CA ILE A 8 14.48 -2.43 9.68
C ILE A 8 14.20 -3.92 9.70
N VAL A 9 13.20 -4.31 10.47
CA VAL A 9 12.76 -5.71 10.61
C VAL A 9 11.49 -5.90 9.79
N GLY A 10 11.59 -6.71 8.74
CA GLY A 10 10.53 -6.96 7.78
C GLY A 10 10.67 -6.16 6.47
N GLN A 11 10.79 -6.88 5.36
CA GLN A 11 10.84 -6.33 4.00
C GLN A 11 9.45 -6.41 3.33
N GLY A 12 8.36 -6.17 4.06
CA GLY A 12 7.06 -5.88 3.48
C GLY A 12 7.05 -4.50 2.81
N ILE A 13 5.90 -4.08 2.26
CA ILE A 13 5.80 -2.79 1.55
C ILE A 13 6.23 -1.61 2.44
N ALA A 14 5.84 -1.60 3.72
CA ALA A 14 6.18 -0.54 4.65
C ALA A 14 7.69 -0.45 4.91
N GLY A 15 8.32 -1.59 5.25
CA GLY A 15 9.77 -1.65 5.48
C GLY A 15 10.58 -1.33 4.25
N SER A 16 10.14 -1.81 3.08
CA SER A 16 10.81 -1.53 1.80
C SER A 16 10.75 -0.05 1.41
N CYS A 17 9.57 0.57 1.51
CA CYS A 17 9.43 1.99 1.21
C CYS A 17 10.26 2.86 2.17
N LEU A 18 10.25 2.52 3.46
CA LEU A 18 11.04 3.25 4.46
C LEU A 18 12.55 3.09 4.22
N ALA A 19 13.00 1.86 3.96
CA ALA A 19 14.42 1.59 3.67
C ALA A 19 14.89 2.36 2.44
N PHE A 20 14.09 2.36 1.37
CA PHE A 20 14.40 3.10 0.15
C PHE A 20 14.52 4.59 0.42
N GLU A 21 13.54 5.20 1.11
CA GLU A 21 13.57 6.62 1.47
C GLU A 21 14.78 7.00 2.33
N LEU A 22 15.13 6.17 3.29
CA LEU A 22 16.31 6.41 4.14
C LEU A 22 17.61 6.36 3.33
N LEU A 23 17.74 5.36 2.45
CA LEU A 23 18.90 5.23 1.55
C LEU A 23 19.01 6.41 0.58
N GLU A 24 17.90 6.86 -0.01
CA GLU A 24 17.89 8.03 -0.90
C GLU A 24 18.27 9.34 -0.17
N ARG A 25 18.06 9.40 1.13
CA ARG A 25 18.48 10.52 2.00
C ARG A 25 19.90 10.35 2.56
N GLY A 26 20.64 9.35 2.11
CA GLY A 26 22.03 9.12 2.50
C GLY A 26 22.20 8.45 3.88
N ALA A 27 21.13 7.94 4.48
CA ALA A 27 21.24 7.18 5.72
C ALA A 27 21.74 5.75 5.43
N SER A 28 22.45 5.18 6.39
CA SER A 28 22.87 3.78 6.33
C SER A 28 21.80 2.88 6.95
N VAL A 29 21.40 1.83 6.23
CA VAL A 29 20.28 0.95 6.59
C VAL A 29 20.73 -0.50 6.55
N SER A 30 20.27 -1.29 7.52
CA SER A 30 20.29 -2.76 7.47
C SER A 30 18.86 -3.26 7.52
N ILE A 31 18.53 -4.24 6.69
CA ILE A 31 17.19 -4.86 6.63
C ILE A 31 17.35 -6.33 7.01
N ILE A 32 16.45 -6.82 7.87
CA ILE A 32 16.37 -8.26 8.19
C ILE A 32 14.98 -8.74 7.80
N ASP A 33 14.92 -9.79 6.97
CA ASP A 33 13.66 -10.35 6.50
C ASP A 33 13.81 -11.84 6.20
N ASP A 34 12.89 -12.65 6.67
CA ASP A 34 12.91 -14.11 6.53
C ASP A 34 12.29 -14.62 5.22
N ASP A 35 12.04 -13.71 4.27
CA ASP A 35 11.46 -14.02 2.95
C ASP A 35 10.14 -14.77 3.04
N TRP A 36 9.29 -14.37 3.98
CA TRP A 36 8.05 -15.07 4.22
C TRP A 36 7.03 -14.88 3.10
N ARG A 37 6.77 -15.96 2.36
CA ARG A 37 5.90 -15.94 1.16
C ARG A 37 4.43 -15.63 1.44
N GLY A 38 4.00 -15.72 2.69
CA GLY A 38 2.66 -15.34 3.14
C GLY A 38 2.51 -13.85 3.50
N ALA A 39 3.45 -13.00 3.13
CA ALA A 39 3.34 -11.57 3.37
C ALA A 39 2.16 -10.96 2.62
N ALA A 40 1.33 -10.15 3.33
CA ALA A 40 0.12 -9.56 2.76
C ALA A 40 0.38 -8.73 1.48
N CYS A 41 1.53 -8.07 1.40
CA CYS A 41 1.91 -7.27 0.23
C CYS A 41 2.13 -8.10 -1.05
N LEU A 42 2.35 -9.41 -0.95
CA LEU A 42 2.52 -10.28 -2.12
C LEU A 42 1.19 -10.67 -2.78
N VAL A 43 0.09 -10.54 -2.05
CA VAL A 43 -1.27 -10.91 -2.50
C VAL A 43 -2.23 -9.72 -2.47
N ALA A 44 -1.76 -8.52 -2.15
CA ALA A 44 -2.59 -7.32 -2.11
C ALA A 44 -2.99 -6.88 -3.52
N ALA A 45 -4.21 -6.34 -3.66
CA ALA A 45 -4.70 -5.80 -4.93
C ALA A 45 -3.95 -4.54 -5.41
N GLY A 46 -3.24 -3.86 -4.51
CA GLY A 46 -2.43 -2.69 -4.85
C GLY A 46 -3.23 -1.42 -5.12
N VAL A 47 -4.49 -1.36 -4.71
CA VAL A 47 -5.35 -0.20 -4.94
C VAL A 47 -4.99 0.93 -3.98
N ILE A 48 -4.78 2.12 -4.54
CA ILE A 48 -4.65 3.38 -3.80
C ILE A 48 -5.97 4.13 -3.96
N ASN A 49 -6.74 4.23 -2.87
CA ASN A 49 -8.08 4.83 -2.88
C ASN A 49 -8.19 5.93 -1.81
N PRO A 50 -8.48 7.20 -2.21
CA PRO A 50 -8.66 8.29 -1.26
C PRO A 50 -10.02 8.27 -0.54
N ILE A 51 -11.03 7.60 -1.10
CA ILE A 51 -12.40 7.53 -0.56
C ILE A 51 -12.75 6.08 -0.27
N THR A 52 -12.96 5.73 0.98
CA THR A 52 -13.07 4.32 1.40
C THR A 52 -14.29 4.04 2.26
N GLY A 53 -14.64 2.75 2.30
CA GLY A 53 -15.70 2.21 3.15
C GLY A 53 -17.12 2.57 2.68
N GLN A 54 -18.10 1.90 3.26
CA GLN A 54 -19.53 2.02 2.91
C GLN A 54 -20.08 3.45 3.06
N ARG A 55 -19.46 4.27 3.91
CA ARG A 55 -19.86 5.67 4.14
C ARG A 55 -19.12 6.67 3.27
N LEU A 56 -18.31 6.21 2.31
CA LEU A 56 -17.49 7.04 1.42
C LEU A 56 -16.70 8.10 2.19
N VAL A 57 -15.88 7.64 3.14
CA VAL A 57 -15.10 8.52 3.99
C VAL A 57 -13.73 8.79 3.37
N LYS A 58 -13.32 10.05 3.37
CA LYS A 58 -11.99 10.44 2.92
C LYS A 58 -10.92 9.86 3.85
N SER A 59 -9.94 9.17 3.26
CA SER A 59 -8.79 8.62 3.98
C SER A 59 -8.00 9.72 4.68
N TRP A 60 -7.52 9.43 5.88
CA TRP A 60 -6.76 10.39 6.68
C TRP A 60 -5.58 10.96 5.90
N ARG A 61 -5.47 12.30 5.87
CA ARG A 61 -4.44 13.04 5.16
C ARG A 61 -4.29 12.72 3.66
N SER A 62 -5.34 12.22 3.00
CA SER A 62 -5.28 11.82 1.59
C SER A 62 -4.80 12.95 0.67
N SER A 63 -5.21 14.19 0.90
CA SER A 63 -4.78 15.36 0.10
C SER A 63 -3.26 15.62 0.15
N VAL A 64 -2.57 15.10 1.16
CA VAL A 64 -1.10 15.21 1.29
C VAL A 64 -0.41 13.90 0.91
N ALA A 65 -0.96 12.78 1.38
CA ALA A 65 -0.34 11.48 1.22
C ALA A 65 -0.36 10.98 -0.24
N HIS A 66 -1.43 11.22 -0.99
CA HIS A 66 -1.54 10.75 -2.37
C HIS A 66 -0.58 11.46 -3.35
N PRO A 67 -0.45 12.81 -3.36
CA PRO A 67 0.57 13.47 -4.17
C PRO A 67 1.99 13.01 -3.81
N TYR A 68 2.27 12.84 -2.52
CA TYR A 68 3.56 12.32 -2.07
C TYR A 68 3.80 10.89 -2.58
N ALA A 69 2.85 9.99 -2.41
CA ALA A 69 2.95 8.61 -2.87
C ALA A 69 3.17 8.52 -4.40
N ARG A 70 2.45 9.34 -5.17
CA ARG A 70 2.66 9.44 -6.63
C ARG A 70 4.10 9.84 -6.98
N GLY A 71 4.63 10.86 -6.32
CA GLY A 71 6.02 11.29 -6.49
C GLY A 71 7.02 10.20 -6.10
N PHE A 72 6.76 9.54 -4.97
CA PHE A 72 7.56 8.42 -4.48
C PHE A 72 7.62 7.26 -5.49
N TYR A 73 6.47 6.77 -5.98
CA TYR A 73 6.43 5.66 -6.93
C TYR A 73 7.07 6.01 -8.27
N LYS A 74 6.92 7.24 -8.76
CA LYS A 74 7.61 7.69 -9.98
C LYS A 74 9.14 7.71 -9.80
N ASN A 75 9.62 8.17 -8.65
CA ASN A 75 11.05 8.11 -8.33
C ASN A 75 11.52 6.65 -8.25
N LEU A 76 10.75 5.81 -7.59
CA LEU A 76 11.03 4.38 -7.46
C LEU A 76 11.13 3.70 -8.84
N GLU A 77 10.19 3.96 -9.76
CA GLU A 77 10.22 3.45 -11.13
C GLU A 77 11.52 3.83 -11.86
N SER A 78 11.93 5.08 -11.72
CA SER A 78 13.18 5.58 -12.31
C SER A 78 14.42 4.88 -11.73
N ARG A 79 14.46 4.73 -10.40
CA ARG A 79 15.61 4.13 -9.70
C ARG A 79 15.71 2.62 -9.89
N LEU A 80 14.59 1.91 -9.89
CA LEU A 80 14.54 0.46 -10.03
C LEU A 80 14.34 0.01 -11.48
N ARG A 81 14.22 0.96 -12.44
CA ARG A 81 14.04 0.68 -13.88
C ARG A 81 12.85 -0.24 -14.15
N GLY A 82 11.73 0.03 -13.49
CA GLY A 82 10.49 -0.74 -13.61
C GLY A 82 9.28 0.16 -13.87
N LYS A 83 8.15 -0.47 -14.14
CA LYS A 83 6.84 0.19 -14.22
C LYS A 83 5.93 -0.48 -13.20
N PHE A 84 5.52 0.25 -12.18
CA PHE A 84 4.80 -0.28 -11.02
C PHE A 84 3.57 0.52 -10.65
N PHE A 85 3.52 1.78 -11.05
CA PHE A 85 2.48 2.72 -10.67
C PHE A 85 1.65 3.11 -11.88
N HIS A 86 0.34 2.91 -11.79
CA HIS A 86 -0.61 3.18 -12.84
C HIS A 86 -1.67 4.14 -12.31
N ASP A 87 -1.70 5.36 -12.87
CA ASP A 87 -2.79 6.28 -12.64
C ASP A 87 -4.07 5.67 -13.20
N ARG A 88 -5.01 5.35 -12.34
CA ARG A 88 -6.30 4.76 -12.68
C ARG A 88 -7.37 5.38 -11.79
N LYS A 89 -8.45 5.85 -12.40
CA LYS A 89 -9.64 6.21 -11.64
C LYS A 89 -10.31 4.94 -11.10
N ILE A 90 -11.00 5.07 -9.99
CA ILE A 90 -11.92 4.04 -9.52
C ILE A 90 -13.29 4.39 -10.06
N LEU A 91 -13.90 3.44 -10.74
CA LEU A 91 -15.30 3.48 -11.13
C LEU A 91 -16.13 2.86 -10.00
N GLN A 92 -16.81 3.71 -9.25
CA GLN A 92 -17.70 3.29 -8.19
C GLN A 92 -19.09 3.02 -8.77
N LEU A 93 -19.53 1.77 -8.76
CA LEU A 93 -20.89 1.38 -9.15
C LEU A 93 -21.79 1.39 -7.92
N CYS A 94 -22.93 2.07 -8.02
CA CYS A 94 -23.98 2.05 -7.01
C CYS A 94 -24.91 0.84 -7.22
N LYS A 95 -25.32 0.21 -6.12
CA LYS A 95 -26.22 -0.95 -6.12
C LYS A 95 -27.64 -0.58 -5.70
N SER A 96 -27.87 0.65 -5.30
CA SER A 96 -29.18 1.15 -4.93
C SER A 96 -29.28 2.67 -5.09
N PRO A 97 -30.52 3.22 -5.12
CA PRO A 97 -30.73 4.66 -5.11
C PRO A 97 -30.12 5.35 -3.90
N GLU A 98 -30.11 4.69 -2.74
CA GLU A 98 -29.56 5.24 -1.48
C GLU A 98 -28.04 5.40 -1.57
N GLU A 99 -27.35 4.47 -2.24
CA GLU A 99 -25.90 4.59 -2.49
C GLU A 99 -25.60 5.77 -3.42
N SER A 100 -26.39 5.94 -4.48
CA SER A 100 -26.28 7.08 -5.41
C SER A 100 -26.52 8.41 -4.70
N GLU A 101 -27.52 8.48 -3.82
CA GLU A 101 -27.82 9.68 -3.02
C GLU A 101 -26.68 9.96 -2.02
N LEU A 102 -26.16 8.93 -1.36
CA LEU A 102 -24.98 9.06 -0.49
C LEU A 102 -23.78 9.62 -1.26
N TRP A 103 -23.55 9.13 -2.48
CA TRP A 103 -22.49 9.63 -3.34
C TRP A 103 -22.64 11.13 -3.61
N ARG A 104 -23.80 11.56 -4.13
CA ARG A 104 -24.06 12.98 -4.44
C ARG A 104 -23.90 13.87 -3.23
N ARG A 105 -24.39 13.44 -2.07
CA ARG A 105 -24.23 14.17 -0.83
C ARG A 105 -22.77 14.34 -0.46
N ARG A 106 -21.97 13.26 -0.52
CA ARG A 106 -20.55 13.31 -0.24
C ARG A 106 -19.78 14.18 -1.22
N ALA A 107 -20.04 14.04 -2.52
CA ALA A 107 -19.39 14.85 -3.54
C ALA A 107 -19.63 16.36 -3.34
N GLY A 108 -20.76 16.75 -2.76
CA GLY A 108 -21.08 18.14 -2.42
C GLY A 108 -20.43 18.65 -1.12
N GLU A 109 -19.86 17.76 -0.30
CA GLU A 109 -19.22 18.18 0.95
C GLU A 109 -17.83 18.82 0.69
N SER A 110 -17.45 19.77 1.55
CA SER A 110 -16.15 20.44 1.47
C SER A 110 -15.01 19.44 1.53
N GLY A 111 -14.07 19.54 0.57
CA GLY A 111 -12.88 18.68 0.48
C GLY A 111 -13.12 17.29 -0.10
N TYR A 112 -14.29 17.03 -0.69
CA TYR A 112 -14.59 15.81 -1.43
C TYR A 112 -14.62 16.01 -2.96
N ALA A 113 -15.01 17.19 -3.44
CA ALA A 113 -15.14 17.49 -4.87
C ALA A 113 -13.86 17.26 -5.68
N GLU A 114 -12.68 17.38 -5.05
CA GLU A 114 -11.41 17.09 -5.71
C GLU A 114 -11.20 15.59 -6.01
N PHE A 115 -11.92 14.71 -5.28
CA PHE A 115 -11.79 13.26 -5.41
C PHE A 115 -12.97 12.60 -6.09
N MET A 116 -14.15 13.24 -6.11
CA MET A 116 -15.41 12.64 -6.52
C MET A 116 -15.97 13.40 -7.71
N SER A 117 -16.24 12.72 -8.83
CA SER A 117 -16.76 13.32 -10.06
C SER A 117 -17.73 12.39 -10.77
N GLU A 118 -18.58 12.96 -11.60
CA GLU A 118 -19.39 12.19 -12.52
C GLU A 118 -18.54 11.74 -13.73
N PRO A 119 -18.83 10.58 -14.33
CA PRO A 119 -18.24 10.18 -15.59
C PRO A 119 -18.73 11.07 -16.74
N PRO A 120 -17.97 11.17 -17.84
CA PRO A 120 -18.47 11.77 -19.09
C PRO A 120 -19.74 11.09 -19.58
N ALA A 121 -20.60 11.82 -20.27
CA ALA A 121 -21.87 11.30 -20.77
C ALA A 121 -21.71 10.19 -21.83
N ASP A 122 -20.54 10.13 -22.47
CA ASP A 122 -20.18 9.13 -23.49
C ASP A 122 -19.30 7.99 -22.93
N GLU A 123 -19.13 7.91 -21.61
CA GLU A 123 -18.38 6.83 -20.98
C GLU A 123 -19.05 5.48 -21.21
N ASN A 124 -18.28 4.51 -21.68
CA ASN A 124 -18.75 3.15 -21.92
C ASN A 124 -18.38 2.22 -20.77
N PHE A 125 -19.36 1.73 -20.04
CA PHE A 125 -19.18 0.81 -18.92
C PHE A 125 -19.18 -0.69 -19.33
N GLY A 126 -19.36 -0.99 -20.61
CA GLY A 126 -19.34 -2.37 -21.12
C GLY A 126 -20.43 -3.23 -20.50
N ALA A 127 -20.03 -4.37 -19.95
CA ALA A 127 -20.93 -5.33 -19.31
C ALA A 127 -21.27 -5.00 -17.84
N LEU A 128 -20.88 -3.82 -17.33
CA LEU A 128 -21.14 -3.45 -15.95
C LEU A 128 -22.58 -2.92 -15.78
N ASP A 129 -23.20 -3.29 -14.68
CA ASP A 129 -24.53 -2.77 -14.29
C ASP A 129 -24.37 -1.41 -13.59
N ASP A 130 -24.78 -0.36 -14.27
CA ASP A 130 -24.78 1.02 -13.81
C ASP A 130 -26.21 1.57 -13.55
N SER A 131 -27.20 0.69 -13.44
CA SER A 131 -28.62 1.04 -13.29
C SER A 131 -28.92 2.03 -12.17
N PHE A 132 -28.11 2.05 -11.12
CA PHE A 132 -28.25 2.98 -9.98
C PHE A 132 -27.19 4.09 -9.98
N GLY A 133 -26.42 4.20 -11.07
CA GLY A 133 -25.39 5.21 -11.25
C GLY A 133 -23.98 4.67 -11.09
N ALA A 134 -23.09 5.29 -11.84
CA ALA A 134 -21.67 5.05 -11.84
C ALA A 134 -20.94 6.39 -11.62
N HIS A 135 -19.88 6.39 -10.83
CA HIS A 135 -19.20 7.61 -10.46
C HIS A 135 -17.68 7.39 -10.41
N PHE A 136 -16.89 8.46 -10.54
CA PHE A 136 -15.43 8.35 -10.48
C PHE A 136 -14.87 8.85 -9.16
N ILE A 137 -13.95 8.03 -8.60
CA ILE A 137 -13.00 8.49 -7.58
C ILE A 137 -11.67 8.81 -8.29
N GLY A 138 -11.30 10.06 -8.29
CA GLY A 138 -10.03 10.57 -8.80
C GLY A 138 -8.91 10.48 -7.76
N HIS A 139 -7.68 10.90 -8.16
CA HIS A 139 -6.49 10.78 -7.32
C HIS A 139 -6.21 9.36 -6.82
N SER A 140 -6.82 8.37 -7.45
CA SER A 140 -6.63 6.95 -7.22
C SER A 140 -5.57 6.38 -8.16
N ALA A 141 -5.08 5.21 -7.82
CA ALA A 141 -4.07 4.52 -8.62
C ALA A 141 -4.09 3.02 -8.33
N TRP A 142 -3.41 2.29 -9.18
CA TRP A 142 -3.08 0.90 -8.95
C TRP A 142 -1.56 0.73 -8.97
N VAL A 143 -1.02 -0.02 -8.04
CA VAL A 143 0.37 -0.44 -8.01
C VAL A 143 0.47 -1.96 -8.16
N GLU A 144 1.58 -2.44 -8.65
CA GLU A 144 1.84 -3.88 -8.81
C GLU A 144 2.66 -4.43 -7.63
N PRO A 145 2.03 -4.86 -6.51
CA PRO A 145 2.77 -5.17 -5.31
C PRO A 145 3.81 -6.28 -5.48
N PRO A 146 3.53 -7.42 -6.17
CA PRO A 146 4.54 -8.46 -6.36
C PRO A 146 5.75 -8.00 -7.18
N ALA A 147 5.53 -7.13 -8.18
CA ALA A 147 6.62 -6.60 -9.01
C ALA A 147 7.48 -5.62 -8.21
N ILE A 148 6.85 -4.71 -7.46
CA ILE A 148 7.54 -3.77 -6.56
C ILE A 148 8.37 -4.53 -5.53
N MET A 149 7.80 -5.56 -4.90
CA MET A 149 8.49 -6.29 -3.85
C MET A 149 9.73 -7.03 -4.38
N ARG A 150 9.66 -7.61 -5.58
CA ARG A 150 10.83 -8.20 -6.24
C ARG A 150 11.89 -7.15 -6.54
N ALA A 151 11.50 -6.02 -7.14
CA ALA A 151 12.43 -4.95 -7.48
C ALA A 151 13.12 -4.36 -6.23
N PHE A 152 12.41 -4.18 -5.13
CA PHE A 152 13.01 -3.77 -3.86
C PHE A 152 14.01 -4.80 -3.35
N ARG A 153 13.65 -6.09 -3.40
CA ARG A 153 14.52 -7.14 -2.92
C ARG A 153 15.84 -7.19 -3.70
N ASP A 154 15.76 -7.16 -5.03
CA ASP A 154 16.94 -7.13 -5.90
C ASP A 154 17.82 -5.90 -5.62
N TYR A 155 17.18 -4.73 -5.45
CA TYR A 155 17.88 -3.49 -5.11
C TYR A 155 18.62 -3.57 -3.77
N PHE A 156 17.98 -4.12 -2.73
CA PHE A 156 18.59 -4.24 -1.41
C PHE A 156 19.69 -5.30 -1.35
N ILE A 157 19.52 -6.41 -2.06
CA ILE A 157 20.56 -7.44 -2.22
C ILE A 157 21.78 -6.85 -2.92
N ALA A 158 21.59 -6.16 -4.05
CA ALA A 158 22.67 -5.56 -4.82
C ALA A 158 23.47 -4.51 -4.02
N ARG A 159 22.84 -3.88 -3.02
CA ARG A 159 23.50 -2.93 -2.09
C ARG A 159 24.11 -3.60 -0.87
N GLY A 160 23.88 -4.89 -0.66
CA GLY A 160 24.37 -5.61 0.52
C GLY A 160 23.72 -5.15 1.84
N VAL A 161 22.49 -4.57 1.77
CA VAL A 161 21.79 -4.05 2.95
C VAL A 161 20.70 -4.99 3.47
N LEU A 162 20.38 -6.07 2.74
CA LEU A 162 19.40 -7.07 3.12
C LEU A 162 20.07 -8.33 3.65
N GLU A 163 19.75 -8.69 4.87
CA GLU A 163 20.03 -10.01 5.45
C GLU A 163 18.78 -10.88 5.40
N VAL A 164 18.90 -12.05 4.78
CA VAL A 164 17.82 -13.04 4.74
C VAL A 164 17.87 -13.90 5.99
N GLY A 165 16.86 -13.78 6.84
CA GLY A 165 16.75 -14.52 8.09
C GLY A 165 15.73 -13.91 9.04
N ALA A 166 15.35 -14.68 10.04
CA ALA A 166 14.48 -14.20 11.10
C ALA A 166 15.23 -13.25 12.05
N PHE A 167 14.55 -12.20 12.50
CA PHE A 167 15.08 -11.35 13.57
C PHE A 167 15.06 -12.11 14.89
N ASP A 168 16.22 -12.20 15.52
CA ASP A 168 16.38 -12.89 16.80
C ASP A 168 16.18 -11.92 17.97
N PHE A 169 14.99 -11.91 18.54
CA PHE A 169 14.65 -11.04 19.66
C PHE A 169 15.52 -11.27 20.90
N THR A 170 16.13 -12.45 21.06
CA THR A 170 16.99 -12.74 22.21
C THR A 170 18.34 -12.03 22.13
N ARG A 171 18.69 -11.56 20.93
CA ARG A 171 19.95 -10.81 20.67
C ARG A 171 19.71 -9.31 20.48
N PHE A 172 18.53 -8.82 20.82
CA PHE A 172 18.17 -7.40 20.75
C PHE A 172 18.04 -6.81 22.15
N SER A 173 18.77 -5.72 22.42
CA SER A 173 18.62 -4.89 23.61
C SER A 173 17.99 -3.56 23.24
N PRO A 174 16.71 -3.34 23.52
CA PRO A 174 16.02 -2.08 23.20
C PRO A 174 16.58 -0.90 24.02
N GLU A 175 17.04 -1.14 25.25
CA GLU A 175 17.58 -0.13 26.16
C GLU A 175 18.87 0.49 25.61
N ASP A 176 19.74 -0.35 25.05
CA ASP A 176 21.01 0.09 24.48
C ASP A 176 20.91 0.42 22.99
N GLY A 177 19.81 0.02 22.33
CA GLY A 177 19.64 0.10 20.88
C GLY A 177 20.61 -0.82 20.13
N THR A 178 20.91 -2.01 20.68
CA THR A 178 21.87 -2.94 20.09
C THR A 178 21.19 -4.21 19.58
N TYR A 179 21.68 -4.71 18.46
CA TYR A 179 21.31 -6.01 17.93
C TYR A 179 22.56 -6.80 17.57
N ARG A 180 22.69 -8.01 18.08
CA ARG A 180 23.89 -8.87 17.93
C ARG A 180 25.20 -8.17 18.31
N GLY A 181 25.13 -7.26 19.30
CA GLY A 181 26.27 -6.48 19.79
C GLY A 181 26.64 -5.25 18.95
N GLU A 182 25.91 -4.98 17.86
CA GLU A 182 26.08 -3.76 17.08
C GLU A 182 25.03 -2.72 17.47
N LYS A 183 25.41 -1.44 17.52
CA LYS A 183 24.54 -0.33 17.93
C LYS A 183 23.91 0.33 16.72
N PHE A 184 22.60 0.61 16.81
CA PHE A 184 21.81 1.32 15.81
C PHE A 184 21.19 2.57 16.43
N LYS A 185 21.00 3.61 15.64
CA LYS A 185 20.28 4.82 16.11
C LYS A 185 18.81 4.50 16.36
N LYS A 186 18.20 3.66 15.50
CA LYS A 186 16.83 3.20 15.62
C LYS A 186 16.68 1.77 15.09
N THR A 187 15.85 1.00 15.79
CA THR A 187 15.30 -0.27 15.32
C THR A 187 13.83 -0.05 14.96
N ILE A 188 13.42 -0.43 13.74
CA ILE A 188 12.09 -0.17 13.21
C ILE A 188 11.47 -1.49 12.79
N PHE A 189 10.39 -1.87 13.47
CA PHE A 189 9.67 -3.10 13.21
C PHE A 189 8.56 -2.86 12.18
N CYS A 190 8.63 -3.59 11.08
CA CYS A 190 7.68 -3.58 9.96
C CYS A 190 7.07 -4.98 9.77
N ASP A 191 6.70 -5.63 10.87
CA ASP A 191 6.31 -7.04 10.97
C ASP A 191 5.00 -7.39 10.27
N GLY A 192 4.22 -6.39 9.83
CA GLY A 192 2.88 -6.61 9.33
C GLY A 192 1.99 -7.26 10.40
N TRP A 193 1.20 -8.27 10.02
CA TRP A 193 0.33 -8.97 10.97
C TRP A 193 1.11 -9.81 12.01
N ARG A 194 2.38 -10.13 11.75
CA ARG A 194 3.26 -10.86 12.67
C ARG A 194 3.64 -10.07 13.92
N VAL A 195 3.28 -8.78 13.97
CA VAL A 195 3.37 -7.96 15.18
C VAL A 195 2.72 -8.63 16.41
N LEU A 196 1.73 -9.50 16.21
CA LEU A 196 1.13 -10.31 17.29
C LEU A 196 2.14 -11.24 17.98
N GLN A 197 3.26 -11.56 17.34
CA GLN A 197 4.35 -12.38 17.87
C GLN A 197 5.53 -11.54 18.35
N ASN A 198 5.50 -10.22 18.13
CA ASN A 198 6.55 -9.32 18.54
C ASN A 198 6.48 -9.06 20.07
N PRO A 199 7.48 -9.42 20.87
CA PRO A 199 7.41 -9.31 22.32
C PRO A 199 7.26 -7.87 22.82
N TYR A 200 7.62 -6.88 22.00
CA TYR A 200 7.54 -5.46 22.36
C TYR A 200 6.21 -4.82 21.97
N PHE A 201 5.50 -5.35 20.97
CA PHE A 201 4.32 -4.70 20.37
C PHE A 201 3.08 -5.59 20.29
N SER A 202 3.15 -6.86 20.72
CA SER A 202 2.01 -7.79 20.70
C SER A 202 0.82 -7.35 21.58
N TRP A 203 1.08 -6.44 22.53
CA TRP A 203 0.04 -5.85 23.39
C TRP A 203 -0.84 -4.81 22.70
N LEU A 204 -0.41 -4.32 21.53
CA LEU A 204 -1.22 -3.38 20.75
C LEU A 204 -2.49 -4.07 20.23
N PRO A 205 -3.63 -3.37 20.13
CA PRO A 205 -4.92 -3.96 19.78
C PRO A 205 -5.04 -4.23 18.28
N TYR A 206 -4.10 -4.97 17.70
CA TYR A 206 -4.15 -5.39 16.31
C TYR A 206 -5.24 -6.45 16.10
N ARG A 207 -6.00 -6.30 15.02
CA ARG A 207 -7.00 -7.27 14.57
C ARG A 207 -6.74 -7.61 13.10
N PRO A 208 -5.84 -8.55 12.80
CA PRO A 208 -5.60 -8.98 11.44
C PRO A 208 -6.86 -9.56 10.82
N ALA A 209 -7.12 -9.18 9.58
CA ALA A 209 -8.17 -9.77 8.77
C ALA A 209 -7.54 -10.52 7.60
N LYS A 210 -8.03 -11.73 7.31
CA LYS A 210 -7.66 -12.46 6.12
C LYS A 210 -8.43 -11.90 4.94
N GLY A 211 -7.72 -11.53 3.86
CA GLY A 211 -8.29 -11.21 2.57
C GLY A 211 -7.91 -12.26 1.54
N GLU A 212 -8.75 -12.45 0.54
CA GLU A 212 -8.50 -13.33 -0.60
C GLU A 212 -8.73 -12.56 -1.89
N ILE A 213 -7.93 -12.83 -2.92
CA ILE A 213 -8.07 -12.24 -4.24
C ILE A 213 -8.21 -13.36 -5.25
N LEU A 214 -9.23 -13.23 -6.11
CA LEU A 214 -9.46 -14.14 -7.21
C LEU A 214 -9.00 -13.48 -8.51
N THR A 215 -8.29 -14.23 -9.34
CA THR A 215 -8.02 -13.84 -10.71
C THR A 215 -9.05 -14.50 -11.62
N MET A 216 -9.77 -13.69 -12.37
CA MET A 216 -10.81 -14.15 -13.30
C MET A 216 -10.44 -13.75 -14.73
N LYS A 217 -10.88 -14.54 -15.71
CA LYS A 217 -10.81 -14.21 -17.12
C LYS A 217 -12.24 -14.01 -17.65
N THR A 218 -12.45 -12.97 -18.42
CA THR A 218 -13.70 -12.71 -19.14
C THR A 218 -13.39 -12.32 -20.57
N ASP A 219 -14.30 -12.61 -21.49
CA ASP A 219 -14.26 -12.16 -22.90
C ASP A 219 -15.13 -10.89 -23.08
N GLU A 220 -15.84 -10.45 -22.05
CA GLU A 220 -16.60 -9.22 -22.03
C GLU A 220 -15.70 -7.98 -21.95
N PHE A 221 -16.10 -6.91 -22.61
CA PHE A 221 -15.44 -5.63 -22.51
C PHE A 221 -15.64 -5.04 -21.11
N LEU A 222 -14.54 -4.73 -20.43
CA LEU A 222 -14.52 -3.98 -19.18
C LEU A 222 -13.70 -2.70 -19.38
N PRO A 223 -14.13 -1.56 -18.81
CA PRO A 223 -13.37 -0.33 -18.90
C PRO A 223 -12.03 -0.43 -18.15
N GLU A 224 -11.03 0.33 -18.60
CA GLU A 224 -9.69 0.36 -17.97
C GLU A 224 -9.66 1.09 -16.62
N HIS A 225 -10.67 0.93 -15.79
CA HIS A 225 -10.76 1.51 -14.46
C HIS A 225 -10.61 0.44 -13.38
N ILE A 226 -10.34 0.88 -12.15
CA ILE A 226 -10.51 0.02 -10.98
C ILE A 226 -12.01 0.03 -10.67
N ILE A 227 -12.66 -1.11 -10.77
CA ILE A 227 -14.09 -1.23 -10.53
C ILE A 227 -14.34 -1.53 -9.06
N GLN A 228 -15.19 -0.75 -8.44
CA GLN A 228 -15.53 -0.89 -7.02
C GLN A 228 -17.04 -0.84 -6.84
N THR A 229 -17.54 -1.64 -5.91
CA THR A 229 -18.92 -1.53 -5.39
C THR A 229 -18.86 -1.34 -3.89
N LEU A 230 -19.84 -0.67 -3.30
CA LEU A 230 -20.02 -0.68 -1.86
C LEU A 230 -20.45 -2.08 -1.46
N LEU A 231 -19.67 -2.73 -0.61
CA LEU A 231 -20.03 -4.04 -0.07
C LEU A 231 -21.09 -3.83 1.01
N GLY A 232 -22.20 -4.50 0.85
CA GLY A 232 -23.24 -4.61 1.86
C GLY A 232 -22.83 -5.48 3.03
#